data_7d5538410369e82267bf36bbfe3b4ad5
#
_entry.id   7d5538410369e82267bf36bbfe3b4ad5
#
_cell.length_a   1.000
_cell.length_b   1.000
_cell.length_c   1.000
_cell.angle_alpha   90.00
_cell.angle_beta   90.00
_cell.angle_gamma   90.00
#
_symmetry.space_group_name_H-M   'P 1'
#
loop_
_entity.id
_entity.type
_entity.pdbx_description
1 polymer ?
#
loop_
_entity_poly.entity_id
_entity_poly.type
_entity_poly.pdbx_seq_one_letter_code
_entity_poly.pdbx_strand_id
1 'polypeptide(L)'
;MILTVTMNPSIDISYPLDELKIDTVNRVVDVTKTAGGKGLNVTRVLSEFGDSVLATGLVGGKLGEFLVENIDDQVKKDFFSIQGETRNCIAILHGDNQTEVLEKGPEVLEQEGQDFLEHFKKLLESVEVVAISGSLPAGLPVDYYASLVELANQAGKPVVLDCSGAALQAVLESPHKPT
;
A
#
# COMPACT_ATOMS: atom_id res chain seq x y z
N MET A 1 19.32 2.55 1.10
CA MET A 1 18.07 2.27 0.36
C MET A 1 16.91 2.18 1.34
N ILE A 2 15.78 2.79 1.03
CA ILE A 2 14.57 2.81 1.86
C ILE A 2 13.60 1.74 1.37
N LEU A 3 13.07 0.90 2.26
CA LEU A 3 11.99 -0.04 1.95
C LEU A 3 10.64 0.63 2.25
N THR A 4 9.78 0.70 1.27
CA THR A 4 8.39 1.14 1.45
C THR A 4 7.45 -0.05 1.35
N VAL A 5 6.53 -0.17 2.32
CA VAL A 5 5.60 -1.32 2.44
C VAL A 5 4.17 -0.84 2.32
N THR A 6 3.44 -1.38 1.35
CA THR A 6 2.02 -1.10 1.10
C THR A 6 1.24 -2.41 1.12
N MET A 7 0.62 -2.74 2.27
CA MET A 7 -0.05 -4.04 2.42
C MET A 7 -1.39 -4.14 1.68
N ASN A 8 -2.05 -3.03 1.40
CA ASN A 8 -3.34 -2.99 0.71
C ASN A 8 -3.34 -1.90 -0.39
N PRO A 9 -2.47 -2.04 -1.41
CA PRO A 9 -2.38 -1.09 -2.50
C PRO A 9 -3.66 -1.05 -3.34
N SER A 10 -3.78 -0.06 -4.21
CA SER A 10 -4.94 0.14 -5.07
C SER A 10 -4.55 0.70 -6.44
N ILE A 11 -5.43 0.53 -7.41
CA ILE A 11 -5.42 1.41 -8.57
C ILE A 11 -6.25 2.63 -8.20
N ASP A 12 -5.60 3.77 -8.08
CA ASP A 12 -6.27 5.03 -7.81
C ASP A 12 -6.78 5.61 -9.13
N ILE A 13 -8.12 5.75 -9.23
CA ILE A 13 -8.82 6.17 -10.43
C ILE A 13 -9.43 7.54 -10.16
N SER A 14 -9.09 8.53 -10.96
CA SER A 14 -9.67 9.87 -10.88
C SER A 14 -10.68 10.09 -12.01
N TYR A 15 -11.89 10.47 -11.61
CA TYR A 15 -13.00 10.83 -12.50
C TYR A 15 -13.34 12.32 -12.35
N PRO A 16 -12.76 13.21 -13.17
CA PRO A 16 -13.14 14.62 -13.17
C PRO A 16 -14.50 14.83 -13.81
N LEU A 17 -15.37 15.56 -13.10
CA LEU A 17 -16.70 15.99 -13.53
C LEU A 17 -16.90 17.47 -13.16
N ASP A 18 -17.64 18.20 -13.96
CA ASP A 18 -18.10 19.55 -13.57
C ASP A 18 -19.06 19.46 -12.38
N GLU A 19 -19.96 18.48 -12.41
CA GLU A 19 -20.98 18.20 -11.40
C GLU A 19 -21.25 16.71 -11.31
N LEU A 20 -21.31 16.16 -10.08
CA LEU A 20 -21.77 14.79 -9.83
C LEU A 20 -23.30 14.78 -9.70
N LYS A 21 -23.98 14.15 -10.65
CA LYS A 21 -25.46 14.00 -10.65
C LYS A 21 -25.86 12.63 -10.17
N ILE A 22 -26.74 12.61 -9.18
CA ILE A 22 -27.32 11.38 -8.63
C ILE A 22 -28.49 10.91 -9.53
N ASP A 23 -28.74 9.60 -9.55
CA ASP A 23 -29.81 8.93 -10.31
C ASP A 23 -29.77 9.17 -11.83
N THR A 24 -28.60 9.46 -12.37
CA THR A 24 -28.40 9.62 -13.81
C THR A 24 -27.01 9.16 -14.25
N VAL A 25 -26.79 9.17 -15.57
CA VAL A 25 -25.48 8.81 -16.14
C VAL A 25 -24.54 10.02 -16.07
N ASN A 26 -23.43 9.85 -15.38
CA ASN A 26 -22.29 10.77 -15.44
C ASN A 26 -21.27 10.21 -16.45
N ARG A 27 -20.85 11.01 -17.41
CA ARG A 27 -19.86 10.61 -18.42
C ARG A 27 -18.54 11.29 -18.12
N VAL A 28 -17.51 10.49 -17.88
CA VAL A 28 -16.15 10.98 -17.64
C VAL A 28 -15.36 10.87 -18.93
N VAL A 29 -14.62 11.91 -19.30
CA VAL A 29 -13.80 11.95 -20.51
C VAL A 29 -12.35 11.66 -20.18
N ASP A 30 -11.79 12.36 -19.20
CA ASP A 30 -10.38 12.28 -18.84
C ASP A 30 -10.20 11.42 -17.59
N VAL A 31 -9.99 10.11 -17.78
CA VAL A 31 -9.76 9.16 -16.70
C VAL A 31 -8.28 9.00 -16.46
N THR A 32 -7.83 9.25 -15.24
CA THR A 32 -6.45 8.96 -14.81
C THR A 32 -6.45 7.72 -13.92
N LYS A 33 -5.49 6.83 -14.16
CA LYS A 33 -5.25 5.64 -13.33
C LYS A 33 -3.78 5.60 -12.92
N THR A 34 -3.54 5.45 -11.63
CA THR A 34 -2.18 5.42 -11.06
C THR A 34 -2.03 4.28 -10.05
N ALA A 35 -0.79 3.83 -9.87
CA ALA A 35 -0.46 2.96 -8.76
C ALA A 35 -0.63 3.74 -7.44
N GLY A 36 -1.52 3.26 -6.57
CA GLY A 36 -1.96 3.97 -5.39
C GLY A 36 -1.83 3.17 -4.10
N GLY A 37 -2.21 3.83 -3.03
CA GLY A 37 -2.04 3.38 -1.65
C GLY A 37 -1.00 4.22 -0.91
N LYS A 38 -1.19 4.42 0.39
CA LYS A 38 -0.39 5.36 1.19
C LYS A 38 1.12 5.09 1.10
N GLY A 39 1.54 3.82 1.20
CA GLY A 39 2.96 3.47 1.08
C GLY A 39 3.52 3.75 -0.31
N LEU A 40 2.75 3.54 -1.39
CA LEU A 40 3.15 3.90 -2.74
C LEU A 40 3.21 5.42 -2.95
N ASN A 41 2.39 6.20 -2.26
CA ASN A 41 2.53 7.66 -2.25
C ASN A 41 3.85 8.08 -1.59
N VAL A 42 4.25 7.42 -0.49
CA VAL A 42 5.58 7.61 0.13
C VAL A 42 6.68 7.22 -0.85
N THR A 43 6.56 6.07 -1.52
CA THR A 43 7.49 5.61 -2.56
C THR A 43 7.74 6.68 -3.62
N ARG A 44 6.65 7.23 -4.18
CA ARG A 44 6.71 8.26 -5.23
C ARG A 44 7.45 9.50 -4.75
N VAL A 45 7.08 10.02 -3.57
CA VAL A 45 7.70 11.23 -3.02
C VAL A 45 9.19 11.02 -2.78
N LEU A 46 9.60 9.90 -2.18
CA LEU A 46 11.02 9.59 -1.96
C LEU A 46 11.79 9.47 -3.28
N SER A 47 11.19 8.82 -4.30
CA SER A 47 11.80 8.73 -5.63
C SER A 47 11.97 10.11 -6.29
N GLU A 48 10.96 10.99 -6.18
CA GLU A 48 11.02 12.37 -6.68
C GLU A 48 12.11 13.21 -5.97
N PHE A 49 12.40 12.91 -4.70
CA PHE A 49 13.53 13.51 -3.96
C PHE A 49 14.90 12.91 -4.33
N GLY A 50 14.93 11.86 -5.14
CA GLY A 50 16.16 11.20 -5.59
C GLY A 50 16.68 10.11 -4.66
N ASP A 51 15.88 9.67 -3.68
CA ASP A 51 16.24 8.58 -2.80
C ASP A 51 16.18 7.22 -3.52
N SER A 52 17.04 6.30 -3.12
CA SER A 52 16.98 4.91 -3.58
C SER A 52 15.90 4.16 -2.81
N VAL A 53 14.82 3.76 -3.51
CA VAL A 53 13.64 3.11 -2.91
C VAL A 53 13.45 1.71 -3.45
N LEU A 54 13.08 0.79 -2.55
CA LEU A 54 12.55 -0.53 -2.84
C LEU A 54 11.08 -0.57 -2.38
N ALA A 55 10.15 -0.75 -3.29
CA ALA A 55 8.73 -0.86 -2.99
C ALA A 55 8.31 -2.32 -2.88
N THR A 56 7.54 -2.65 -1.83
CA THR A 56 6.97 -3.97 -1.61
C THR A 56 5.56 -3.88 -1.03
N GLY A 57 4.89 -5.01 -0.98
CA GLY A 57 3.53 -5.18 -0.46
C GLY A 57 2.85 -6.36 -1.12
N LEU A 58 1.53 -6.45 -0.96
CA LEU A 58 0.73 -7.52 -1.52
C LEU A 58 0.01 -7.04 -2.78
N VAL A 59 0.18 -7.77 -3.87
CA VAL A 59 -0.51 -7.50 -5.15
C VAL A 59 -1.09 -8.79 -5.70
N GLY A 60 -2.18 -8.70 -6.45
CA GLY A 60 -2.75 -9.89 -7.07
C GLY A 60 -3.62 -9.57 -8.28
N GLY A 61 -3.78 -10.55 -9.14
CA GLY A 61 -4.58 -10.47 -10.36
C GLY A 61 -4.07 -9.47 -11.39
N LYS A 62 -4.93 -9.12 -12.33
CA LYS A 62 -4.59 -8.20 -13.42
C LYS A 62 -4.38 -6.76 -12.95
N LEU A 63 -5.10 -6.33 -11.92
CA LEU A 63 -4.91 -5.00 -11.34
C LEU A 63 -3.58 -4.93 -10.59
N GLY A 64 -3.14 -6.03 -9.96
CA GLY A 64 -1.80 -6.11 -9.35
C GLY A 64 -0.67 -6.01 -10.38
N GLU A 65 -0.79 -6.71 -11.52
CA GLU A 65 0.15 -6.60 -12.65
C GLU A 65 0.19 -5.14 -13.14
N PHE A 66 -0.97 -4.55 -13.41
CA PHE A 66 -1.09 -3.15 -13.85
C PHE A 66 -0.46 -2.19 -12.84
N LEU A 67 -0.68 -2.39 -11.54
CA LEU A 67 -0.10 -1.55 -10.50
C LEU A 67 1.41 -1.56 -10.56
N VAL A 68 2.03 -2.73 -10.60
CA VAL A 68 3.50 -2.88 -10.62
C VAL A 68 4.10 -2.27 -11.90
N GLU A 69 3.44 -2.42 -13.04
CA GLU A 69 3.87 -1.83 -14.32
C GLU A 69 3.80 -0.28 -14.31
N ASN A 70 2.90 0.30 -13.51
CA ASN A 70 2.70 1.75 -13.44
C ASN A 70 3.43 2.44 -12.28
N ILE A 71 4.29 1.75 -11.54
CA ILE A 71 5.26 2.36 -10.63
C ILE A 71 6.45 2.83 -11.45
N ASP A 72 6.99 4.00 -11.10
CA ASP A 72 8.17 4.60 -11.73
C ASP A 72 9.32 3.58 -11.91
N ASP A 73 9.96 3.59 -13.08
CA ASP A 73 11.05 2.66 -13.40
C ASP A 73 12.33 2.90 -12.57
N GLN A 74 12.48 4.07 -11.95
CA GLN A 74 13.58 4.35 -11.02
C GLN A 74 13.41 3.64 -9.68
N VAL A 75 12.18 3.24 -9.32
CA VAL A 75 11.86 2.49 -8.10
C VAL A 75 12.13 1.01 -8.31
N LYS A 76 12.90 0.40 -7.42
CA LYS A 76 13.01 -1.06 -7.37
C LYS A 76 11.69 -1.64 -6.85
N LYS A 77 11.22 -2.70 -7.49
CA LYS A 77 9.91 -3.31 -7.23
C LYS A 77 10.10 -4.77 -6.84
N ASP A 78 9.66 -5.14 -5.65
CA ASP A 78 9.69 -6.54 -5.20
C ASP A 78 8.42 -6.83 -4.38
N PHE A 79 7.30 -7.02 -5.10
CA PHE A 79 5.98 -7.27 -4.55
C PHE A 79 5.72 -8.77 -4.41
N PHE A 80 5.00 -9.12 -3.36
CA PHE A 80 4.55 -10.49 -3.12
C PHE A 80 3.18 -10.70 -3.77
N SER A 81 3.08 -11.75 -4.59
CA SER A 81 1.84 -12.08 -5.30
C SER A 81 0.89 -12.88 -4.41
N ILE A 82 -0.38 -12.48 -4.37
CA ILE A 82 -1.48 -13.15 -3.68
C ILE A 82 -2.56 -13.58 -4.68
N GLN A 83 -3.45 -14.50 -4.28
CA GLN A 83 -4.54 -14.97 -5.13
C GLN A 83 -5.64 -13.91 -5.35
N GLY A 84 -5.87 -13.07 -4.34
CA GLY A 84 -6.90 -12.04 -4.39
C GLY A 84 -6.54 -10.91 -5.36
N GLU A 85 -7.56 -10.36 -6.05
CA GLU A 85 -7.38 -9.22 -6.97
C GLU A 85 -7.05 -7.93 -6.21
N THR A 86 -6.05 -7.18 -6.65
CA THR A 86 -5.78 -5.81 -6.16
C THR A 86 -7.02 -4.93 -6.39
N ARG A 87 -7.32 -4.04 -5.46
CA ARG A 87 -8.52 -3.22 -5.45
C ARG A 87 -8.41 -1.95 -6.29
N ASN A 88 -9.57 -1.36 -6.62
CA ASN A 88 -9.67 0.00 -7.10
C ASN A 88 -10.05 0.97 -5.97
N CYS A 89 -9.58 2.21 -6.09
CA CYS A 89 -10.02 3.34 -5.29
C CYS A 89 -10.40 4.46 -6.25
N ILE A 90 -11.67 4.86 -6.26
CA ILE A 90 -12.19 5.84 -7.21
C ILE A 90 -12.39 7.17 -6.48
N ALA A 91 -11.78 8.23 -6.99
CA ALA A 91 -12.01 9.60 -6.59
C ALA A 91 -12.83 10.32 -7.68
N ILE A 92 -14.04 10.72 -7.36
CA ILE A 92 -14.89 11.54 -8.23
C ILE A 92 -14.66 12.98 -7.83
N LEU A 93 -13.98 13.73 -8.69
CA LEU A 93 -13.72 15.16 -8.51
C LEU A 93 -14.87 15.94 -9.15
N HIS A 94 -15.54 16.80 -8.40
CA HIS A 94 -16.68 17.56 -8.92
C HIS A 94 -16.76 18.96 -8.28
N GLY A 95 -16.61 20.00 -9.09
CA GLY A 95 -16.42 21.37 -8.59
C GLY A 95 -15.25 21.42 -7.62
N ASP A 96 -15.45 21.97 -6.43
CA ASP A 96 -14.45 22.05 -5.35
C ASP A 96 -14.52 20.85 -4.38
N ASN A 97 -15.25 19.78 -4.74
CA ASN A 97 -15.48 18.62 -3.88
C ASN A 97 -14.86 17.36 -4.46
N GLN A 98 -14.67 16.37 -3.57
CA GLN A 98 -14.24 15.02 -3.90
C GLN A 98 -15.14 14.01 -3.20
N THR A 99 -15.65 13.05 -3.96
CA THR A 99 -16.37 11.89 -3.44
C THR A 99 -15.57 10.63 -3.74
N GLU A 100 -15.31 9.82 -2.73
CA GLU A 100 -14.53 8.61 -2.87
C GLU A 100 -15.38 7.36 -2.78
N VAL A 101 -15.08 6.38 -3.65
CA VAL A 101 -15.63 5.02 -3.59
C VAL A 101 -14.42 4.07 -3.50
N LEU A 102 -14.21 3.55 -2.30
CA LEU A 102 -13.04 2.73 -1.98
C LEU A 102 -13.44 1.27 -1.82
N GLU A 103 -12.87 0.41 -2.65
CA GLU A 103 -13.03 -1.04 -2.47
C GLU A 103 -12.25 -1.49 -1.22
N LYS A 104 -12.79 -2.49 -0.51
CA LYS A 104 -12.19 -3.06 0.70
C LYS A 104 -10.80 -3.67 0.43
N GLY A 105 -10.59 -4.20 -0.76
CA GLY A 105 -9.41 -4.97 -1.13
C GLY A 105 -9.61 -6.48 -0.94
N PRO A 106 -8.61 -7.27 -1.37
CA PRO A 106 -8.66 -8.73 -1.31
C PRO A 106 -8.67 -9.24 0.13
N GLU A 107 -9.14 -10.48 0.29
CA GLU A 107 -8.91 -11.26 1.49
C GLU A 107 -7.62 -12.07 1.29
N VAL A 108 -6.66 -11.86 2.17
CA VAL A 108 -5.35 -12.52 2.14
C VAL A 108 -5.44 -13.83 2.90
N LEU A 109 -4.95 -14.92 2.32
CA LEU A 109 -4.90 -16.20 3.00
C LEU A 109 -3.85 -16.18 4.12
N GLU A 110 -4.08 -16.94 5.18
CA GLU A 110 -3.14 -17.04 6.31
C GLU A 110 -1.73 -17.44 5.83
N GLN A 111 -1.64 -18.41 4.89
CA GLN A 111 -0.36 -18.84 4.33
C GLN A 111 0.34 -17.73 3.55
N GLU A 112 -0.40 -16.94 2.76
CA GLU A 112 0.15 -15.80 2.04
C GLU A 112 0.72 -14.74 3.00
N GLY A 113 0.02 -14.51 4.11
CA GLY A 113 0.52 -13.65 5.18
C GLY A 113 1.83 -14.16 5.79
N GLN A 114 1.92 -15.45 6.08
CA GLN A 114 3.15 -16.07 6.61
C GLN A 114 4.29 -16.02 5.59
N ASP A 115 4.01 -16.33 4.34
CA ASP A 115 5.00 -16.30 3.27
C ASP A 115 5.52 -14.88 3.02
N PHE A 116 4.65 -13.86 3.15
CA PHE A 116 5.08 -12.46 3.07
C PHE A 116 6.03 -12.08 4.22
N LEU A 117 5.86 -12.57 5.44
CA LEU A 117 6.83 -12.31 6.52
C LEU A 117 8.22 -12.86 6.18
N GLU A 118 8.29 -14.04 5.57
CA GLU A 118 9.57 -14.61 5.12
C GLU A 118 10.16 -13.83 3.92
N HIS A 119 9.32 -13.35 3.01
CA HIS A 119 9.73 -12.44 1.94
C HIS A 119 10.28 -11.13 2.50
N PHE A 120 9.56 -10.50 3.42
CA PHE A 120 9.97 -9.26 4.07
C PHE A 120 11.32 -9.38 4.78
N LYS A 121 11.58 -10.48 5.51
CA LYS A 121 12.90 -10.74 6.13
C LYS A 121 14.04 -10.67 5.13
N LYS A 122 13.87 -11.24 3.93
CA LYS A 122 14.90 -11.20 2.88
C LYS A 122 15.16 -9.78 2.40
N LEU A 123 14.11 -8.95 2.26
CA LEU A 123 14.24 -7.57 1.84
C LEU A 123 15.02 -6.72 2.85
N LEU A 124 14.88 -7.00 4.16
CA LEU A 124 15.59 -6.30 5.22
C LEU A 124 17.11 -6.36 5.09
N GLU A 125 17.67 -7.39 4.44
CA GLU A 125 19.11 -7.53 4.24
C GLU A 125 19.72 -6.40 3.39
N SER A 126 18.93 -5.84 2.48
CA SER A 126 19.38 -4.88 1.46
C SER A 126 19.00 -3.42 1.75
N VAL A 127 18.29 -3.14 2.83
CA VAL A 127 17.73 -1.81 3.13
C VAL A 127 18.26 -1.25 4.45
N GLU A 128 18.11 0.05 4.65
CA GLU A 128 18.60 0.76 5.83
C GLU A 128 17.46 1.23 6.74
N VAL A 129 16.30 1.54 6.14
CA VAL A 129 15.12 2.08 6.82
C VAL A 129 13.88 1.44 6.21
N VAL A 130 12.85 1.22 7.02
CA VAL A 130 11.55 0.70 6.60
C VAL A 130 10.47 1.75 6.84
N ALA A 131 9.67 2.04 5.82
CA ALA A 131 8.47 2.87 5.91
C ALA A 131 7.24 2.01 5.60
N ILE A 132 6.39 1.77 6.59
CA ILE A 132 5.14 1.02 6.44
C ILE A 132 3.99 2.02 6.49
N SER A 133 3.13 2.04 5.45
CA SER A 133 2.03 3.00 5.45
C SER A 133 0.76 2.43 4.78
N GLY A 134 -0.37 2.68 5.43
CA GLY A 134 -1.70 2.33 4.96
C GLY A 134 -2.43 1.31 5.83
N SER A 135 -3.56 0.82 5.32
CA SER A 135 -4.40 -0.16 5.99
C SER A 135 -3.93 -1.60 5.76
N LEU A 136 -4.26 -2.49 6.69
CA LEU A 136 -4.17 -3.92 6.45
C LEU A 136 -5.33 -4.40 5.57
N PRO A 137 -5.09 -5.34 4.63
CA PRO A 137 -6.16 -6.04 3.94
C PRO A 137 -6.89 -7.01 4.90
N ALA A 138 -8.07 -7.46 4.48
CA ALA A 138 -8.78 -8.52 5.21
C ALA A 138 -7.98 -9.84 5.17
N GLY A 139 -8.21 -10.72 6.17
CA GLY A 139 -7.53 -12.01 6.30
C GLY A 139 -6.24 -11.96 7.11
N LEU A 140 -5.55 -10.82 7.17
CA LEU A 140 -4.40 -10.65 8.06
C LEU A 140 -4.83 -10.34 9.51
N PRO A 141 -4.13 -10.85 10.52
CA PRO A 141 -4.41 -10.54 11.92
C PRO A 141 -4.15 -9.06 12.22
N VAL A 142 -4.85 -8.51 13.20
CA VAL A 142 -4.79 -7.08 13.56
C VAL A 142 -3.39 -6.62 14.01
N ASP A 143 -2.60 -7.53 14.55
CA ASP A 143 -1.22 -7.31 15.02
C ASP A 143 -0.15 -7.59 13.94
N TYR A 144 -0.56 -7.76 12.69
CA TYR A 144 0.36 -8.08 11.59
C TYR A 144 1.45 -7.01 11.41
N TYR A 145 1.11 -5.73 11.57
CA TYR A 145 2.13 -4.66 11.55
C TYR A 145 3.09 -4.73 12.73
N ALA A 146 2.64 -5.21 13.90
CA ALA A 146 3.55 -5.45 15.02
C ALA A 146 4.60 -6.52 14.67
N SER A 147 4.19 -7.56 13.95
CA SER A 147 5.12 -8.60 13.46
C SER A 147 6.16 -8.03 12.46
N LEU A 148 5.74 -7.15 11.53
CA LEU A 148 6.70 -6.49 10.62
C LEU A 148 7.67 -5.57 11.36
N VAL A 149 7.18 -4.81 12.35
CA VAL A 149 8.01 -3.94 13.20
C VAL A 149 9.01 -4.78 14.01
N GLU A 150 8.56 -5.89 14.59
CA GLU A 150 9.43 -6.83 15.31
C GLU A 150 10.57 -7.35 14.43
N LEU A 151 10.25 -7.84 13.23
CA LEU A 151 11.25 -8.35 12.27
C LEU A 151 12.27 -7.28 11.87
N ALA A 152 11.79 -6.05 11.60
CA ALA A 152 12.68 -4.94 11.27
C ALA A 152 13.59 -4.56 12.45
N ASN A 153 13.05 -4.50 13.68
CA ASN A 153 13.81 -4.22 14.89
C ASN A 153 14.86 -5.30 15.17
N GLN A 154 14.52 -6.59 14.99
CA GLN A 154 15.48 -7.71 15.09
C GLN A 154 16.60 -7.62 14.07
N ALA A 155 16.32 -7.09 12.88
CA ALA A 155 17.30 -6.82 11.84
C ALA A 155 18.07 -5.48 12.06
N GLY A 156 17.80 -4.76 13.14
CA GLY A 156 18.41 -3.46 13.44
C GLY A 156 18.01 -2.34 12.48
N LYS A 157 16.81 -2.43 11.86
CA LYS A 157 16.33 -1.44 10.90
C LYS A 157 15.34 -0.48 11.56
N PRO A 158 15.56 0.85 11.49
CA PRO A 158 14.57 1.83 11.89
C PRO A 158 13.27 1.68 11.13
N VAL A 159 12.14 1.88 11.80
CA VAL A 159 10.79 1.74 11.20
C VAL A 159 9.99 3.00 11.41
N VAL A 160 9.47 3.56 10.34
CA VAL A 160 8.40 4.58 10.35
C VAL A 160 7.08 3.89 10.00
N LEU A 161 6.06 4.06 10.83
CA LEU A 161 4.75 3.44 10.63
C LEU A 161 3.64 4.50 10.61
N ASP A 162 2.88 4.52 9.51
CA ASP A 162 1.62 5.26 9.37
C ASP A 162 0.48 4.27 9.18
N CYS A 163 -0.26 4.02 10.23
CA CYS A 163 -1.50 3.23 10.21
C CYS A 163 -2.49 3.79 11.23
N SER A 164 -3.68 3.22 11.31
CA SER A 164 -4.73 3.72 12.19
C SER A 164 -5.55 2.60 12.84
N GLY A 165 -6.44 2.97 13.77
CA GLY A 165 -7.39 2.07 14.38
C GLY A 165 -6.74 0.94 15.18
N ALA A 166 -7.34 -0.25 15.11
CA ALA A 166 -6.93 -1.42 15.90
C ALA A 166 -5.50 -1.88 15.55
N ALA A 167 -5.07 -1.75 14.29
CA ALA A 167 -3.71 -2.11 13.88
C ALA A 167 -2.65 -1.22 14.54
N LEU A 168 -2.90 0.10 14.63
CA LEU A 168 -2.01 1.00 15.35
C LEU A 168 -1.97 0.68 16.84
N GLN A 169 -3.13 0.42 17.45
CA GLN A 169 -3.21 0.06 18.86
C GLN A 169 -2.41 -1.22 19.15
N ALA A 170 -2.53 -2.25 18.33
CA ALA A 170 -1.78 -3.50 18.46
C ALA A 170 -0.26 -3.26 18.44
N VAL A 171 0.22 -2.38 17.53
CA VAL A 171 1.65 -2.01 17.50
C VAL A 171 2.06 -1.24 18.76
N LEU A 172 1.22 -0.31 19.25
CA LEU A 172 1.51 0.45 20.46
C LEU A 172 1.49 -0.41 21.73
N GLU A 173 0.78 -1.52 21.75
CA GLU A 173 0.75 -2.51 22.84
C GLU A 173 1.87 -3.56 22.72
N SER A 174 2.42 -3.79 21.53
CA SER A 174 3.54 -4.70 21.29
C SER A 174 4.81 -4.26 22.05
N PRO A 175 5.70 -5.19 22.47
CA PRO A 175 7.01 -4.82 23.01
C PRO A 175 7.93 -4.16 21.97
N HIS A 176 7.74 -4.41 20.70
CA HIS A 176 8.52 -3.84 19.59
C HIS A 176 7.82 -2.58 19.07
N LYS A 177 8.54 -1.46 19.02
CA LYS A 177 7.99 -0.16 18.64
C LYS A 177 8.61 0.33 17.33
N PRO A 178 7.87 1.12 16.53
CA PRO A 178 8.48 1.96 15.51
C PRO A 178 9.50 2.92 16.12
N THR A 179 10.38 3.45 15.29
CA THR A 179 11.44 4.40 15.70
C THR A 179 10.87 5.81 15.80
#